data_d79c51960aa5995aa03e9fdc76059261
#
_entry.id   d79c51960aa5995aa03e9fdc76059261
#
_cell.length_a   1.000
_cell.length_b   1.000
_cell.length_c   1.000
_cell.angle_alpha   90.00
_cell.angle_beta   90.00
_cell.angle_gamma   90.00
#
_symmetry.space_group_name_H-M   'P 1'
#
loop_
_entity.id
_entity.type
_entity.pdbx_description
1 polymer ?
#
loop_
_entity_poly.entity_id
_entity_poly.type
_entity_poly.pdbx_seq_one_letter_code
_entity_poly.pdbx_strand_id
1 'polypeptide(L)'
;MSQMRLNQLTGRWVTIVAERAQRPTDFAPRARFDEFDSGRPCPFCPGNEESTPPALETVHEGGGWSVRVVPNLYPAFQGEDGFAVHHEGPVHVSAEGTGIHEVFVYSPDHDMSLDRLDDHAAGEFMRALKRRFVDHATTANIRYTQAIVNHGREAGASLSHPHGQLLGLPFVPGEVLDEERAFARFAGGCLLCTTAEAELATDERVVYASDDVVVVCPYWSGSPFELLIIPRRHAQHLQDADDDSLVAVGRALRDATAFLNAALGDVAFNVGFHSAPHDHTGEYHWHVHIWPNLVTQAGFERGTGVLINIVPPEQAAETLRSVVARA
;
A
#
# COMPACT_ATOMS: atom_id res chain seq x y z
N MET A 1 -6.02 28.74 10.08
CA MET A 1 -7.03 28.10 10.95
C MET A 1 -6.98 26.60 10.72
N SER A 2 -7.05 25.78 11.76
CA SER A 2 -7.16 24.33 11.62
C SER A 2 -8.55 23.93 11.09
N GLN A 3 -8.60 22.87 10.30
CA GLN A 3 -9.82 22.31 9.70
C GLN A 3 -9.92 20.83 10.04
N MET A 4 -11.11 20.38 10.40
CA MET A 4 -11.39 18.93 10.52
C MET A 4 -12.02 18.42 9.24
N ARG A 5 -11.50 17.31 8.74
CA ARG A 5 -11.97 16.64 7.52
C ARG A 5 -12.34 15.18 7.84
N LEU A 6 -13.47 14.73 7.32
CA LEU A 6 -13.91 13.36 7.49
C LEU A 6 -13.23 12.46 6.43
N ASN A 7 -12.54 11.42 6.87
CA ASN A 7 -12.12 10.35 5.98
C ASN A 7 -13.36 9.54 5.58
N GLN A 8 -13.75 9.65 4.33
CA GLN A 8 -14.95 9.01 3.80
C GLN A 8 -14.84 7.48 3.75
N LEU A 9 -13.61 6.93 3.62
CA LEU A 9 -13.38 5.48 3.59
C LEU A 9 -13.52 4.85 4.98
N THR A 10 -13.08 5.53 6.04
CA THR A 10 -13.04 4.94 7.38
C THR A 10 -14.06 5.55 8.36
N GLY A 11 -14.63 6.70 8.01
CA GLY A 11 -15.50 7.46 8.90
C GLY A 11 -14.79 8.19 10.04
N ARG A 12 -13.45 8.26 10.01
CA ARG A 12 -12.64 8.92 11.04
C ARG A 12 -12.37 10.39 10.68
N TRP A 13 -12.27 11.22 11.71
CA TRP A 13 -11.91 12.63 11.55
C TRP A 13 -10.40 12.80 11.52
N VAL A 14 -9.94 13.69 10.64
CA VAL A 14 -8.54 14.14 10.55
C VAL A 14 -8.49 15.65 10.76
N THR A 15 -7.50 16.13 11.49
CA THR A 15 -7.28 17.57 11.69
C THR A 15 -6.15 18.07 10.80
N ILE A 16 -6.44 19.00 9.90
CA ILE A 16 -5.44 19.67 9.06
C ILE A 16 -5.01 20.96 9.76
N VAL A 17 -3.71 21.13 10.01
CA VAL A 17 -3.14 22.27 10.75
C VAL A 17 -2.13 23.02 9.86
N ALA A 18 -2.61 23.76 8.87
CA ALA A 18 -1.79 24.48 7.89
C ALA A 18 -0.77 25.46 8.52
N GLU A 19 -1.09 26.03 9.67
CA GLU A 19 -0.20 26.98 10.38
C GLU A 19 1.06 26.32 10.96
N ARG A 20 1.05 24.97 11.07
CA ARG A 20 2.21 24.17 11.47
C ARG A 20 2.92 23.55 10.27
N ALA A 21 2.56 23.95 9.04
CA ALA A 21 3.18 23.43 7.84
C ALA A 21 4.68 23.74 7.89
N GLN A 22 5.45 22.70 8.14
CA GLN A 22 6.89 22.74 7.94
C GLN A 22 7.12 22.75 6.42
N ARG A 23 8.15 23.45 5.96
CA ARG A 23 8.50 23.41 4.54
C ARG A 23 8.91 21.98 4.19
N PRO A 24 8.72 21.50 2.92
CA PRO A 24 9.18 20.17 2.51
C PRO A 24 10.65 19.90 2.88
N THR A 25 11.49 20.95 2.90
CA THR A 25 12.90 20.89 3.35
C THR A 25 13.09 20.59 4.83
N ASP A 26 12.04 20.74 5.65
CA ASP A 26 12.09 20.41 7.08
C ASP A 26 11.88 18.91 7.34
N PHE A 27 11.39 18.18 6.33
CA PHE A 27 11.40 16.72 6.28
C PHE A 27 12.72 16.22 5.68
N ALA A 28 13.87 16.73 6.22
CA ALA A 28 15.19 16.41 5.70
C ALA A 28 15.38 14.89 5.55
N PRO A 29 15.92 14.44 4.40
CA PRO A 29 16.21 13.02 4.19
C PRO A 29 17.05 12.52 5.35
N ARG A 30 16.53 11.58 6.10
CA ARG A 30 17.33 10.82 7.06
C ARG A 30 18.26 9.95 6.22
N ALA A 31 19.51 9.76 6.65
CA ALA A 31 20.55 9.09 5.88
C ALA A 31 20.04 7.81 5.21
N ARG A 32 20.45 7.61 3.94
CA ARG A 32 20.19 6.37 3.19
C ARG A 32 20.47 5.15 4.05
N PHE A 33 19.59 4.16 3.88
CA PHE A 33 19.66 2.89 4.65
C PHE A 33 20.75 1.94 4.16
N ASP A 34 21.95 2.40 3.90
CA ASP A 34 23.05 1.60 3.37
C ASP A 34 23.55 0.47 4.30
N GLU A 35 22.94 0.27 5.47
CA GLU A 35 23.44 -0.66 6.48
C GLU A 35 22.43 -1.69 7.03
N PHE A 36 21.47 -2.14 6.23
CA PHE A 36 20.68 -3.30 6.63
C PHE A 36 21.45 -4.61 6.53
N ASP A 37 22.53 -4.62 5.78
CA ASP A 37 23.30 -5.82 5.55
C ASP A 37 24.14 -6.14 6.78
N SER A 38 23.67 -7.13 7.52
CA SER A 38 24.37 -7.81 8.62
C SER A 38 25.71 -8.45 8.21
N GLY A 39 26.29 -8.09 7.05
CA GLY A 39 27.45 -8.74 6.45
C GLY A 39 27.18 -10.17 5.94
N ARG A 40 25.92 -10.60 5.91
CA ARG A 40 25.49 -11.88 5.34
C ARG A 40 25.01 -11.68 3.89
N PRO A 41 25.18 -12.68 3.02
CA PRO A 41 24.60 -12.65 1.69
C PRO A 41 23.10 -12.41 1.75
N CYS A 42 22.58 -11.48 0.93
CA CYS A 42 21.16 -11.20 0.87
C CYS A 42 20.39 -12.43 0.34
N PRO A 43 19.35 -12.93 1.04
CA PRO A 43 18.62 -14.13 0.63
C PRO A 43 17.80 -13.95 -0.64
N PHE A 44 17.56 -12.69 -1.06
CA PHE A 44 16.76 -12.36 -2.23
C PHE A 44 17.58 -12.08 -3.49
N CYS A 45 18.91 -11.94 -3.38
CA CYS A 45 19.76 -11.77 -4.54
C CYS A 45 19.84 -13.05 -5.39
N PRO A 46 19.94 -12.92 -6.73
CA PRO A 46 20.18 -14.05 -7.62
C PRO A 46 21.42 -14.87 -7.19
N GLY A 47 21.28 -16.19 -7.20
CA GLY A 47 22.30 -17.13 -6.74
C GLY A 47 22.20 -17.50 -5.26
N ASN A 48 21.30 -16.88 -4.48
CA ASN A 48 21.03 -17.19 -3.08
C ASN A 48 19.62 -17.81 -2.86
N GLU A 49 18.99 -18.31 -3.92
CA GLU A 49 17.61 -18.82 -3.88
C GLU A 49 17.41 -19.92 -2.83
N GLU A 50 18.45 -20.69 -2.53
CA GLU A 50 18.42 -21.74 -1.49
C GLU A 50 18.32 -21.18 -0.06
N SER A 51 18.54 -19.90 0.14
CA SER A 51 18.38 -19.20 1.43
C SER A 51 16.92 -18.86 1.75
N THR A 52 16.01 -19.11 0.81
CA THR A 52 14.55 -18.93 0.96
C THR A 52 13.84 -20.28 0.84
N PRO A 53 12.61 -20.43 1.36
CA PRO A 53 11.76 -21.55 1.02
C PRO A 53 11.56 -21.67 -0.51
N PRO A 54 11.17 -22.85 -1.04
CA PRO A 54 10.86 -23.01 -2.45
C PRO A 54 9.86 -21.96 -2.94
N ALA A 55 10.13 -21.38 -4.11
CA ALA A 55 9.27 -20.35 -4.67
C ALA A 55 7.88 -20.92 -5.00
N LEU A 56 6.85 -20.19 -4.62
CA LEU A 56 5.45 -20.43 -5.00
C LEU A 56 5.21 -19.99 -6.45
N GLU A 57 5.88 -18.91 -6.84
CA GLU A 57 5.83 -18.36 -8.18
C GLU A 57 7.17 -17.75 -8.55
N THR A 58 7.54 -17.91 -9.83
CA THR A 58 8.73 -17.26 -10.41
C THR A 58 8.38 -16.79 -11.81
N VAL A 59 8.50 -15.50 -12.06
CA VAL A 59 8.42 -14.93 -13.41
C VAL A 59 9.82 -14.91 -13.97
N HIS A 60 10.01 -15.60 -15.11
CA HIS A 60 11.31 -15.72 -15.78
C HIS A 60 11.44 -14.69 -16.89
N GLU A 61 12.58 -14.04 -16.94
CA GLU A 61 12.91 -13.05 -17.95
C GLU A 61 14.42 -13.02 -18.23
N GLY A 62 14.81 -12.89 -19.49
CA GLY A 62 16.22 -12.66 -19.89
C GLY A 62 17.23 -13.72 -19.44
N GLY A 63 16.78 -14.94 -19.15
CA GLY A 63 17.64 -16.04 -18.65
C GLY A 63 17.78 -16.08 -17.12
N GLY A 64 17.09 -15.18 -16.39
CA GLY A 64 16.97 -15.14 -14.96
C GLY A 64 15.51 -15.11 -14.51
N TRP A 65 15.25 -14.46 -13.40
CA TRP A 65 13.90 -14.16 -12.92
C TRP A 65 13.73 -12.64 -12.75
N SER A 66 12.52 -12.15 -12.91
CA SER A 66 12.13 -10.75 -12.66
C SER A 66 11.31 -10.58 -11.38
N VAL A 67 10.48 -11.58 -11.06
CA VAL A 67 9.68 -11.62 -9.82
C VAL A 67 9.78 -13.01 -9.20
N ARG A 68 9.89 -13.07 -7.87
CA ARG A 68 9.80 -14.32 -7.09
C ARG A 68 8.87 -14.13 -5.92
N VAL A 69 7.97 -15.10 -5.72
CA VAL A 69 7.14 -15.17 -4.51
C VAL A 69 7.52 -16.42 -3.73
N VAL A 70 7.83 -16.23 -2.45
CA VAL A 70 8.26 -17.31 -1.55
C VAL A 70 7.45 -17.25 -0.26
N PRO A 71 7.21 -18.39 0.42
CA PRO A 71 6.70 -18.35 1.79
C PRO A 71 7.65 -17.54 2.69
N ASN A 72 7.09 -16.76 3.62
CA ASN A 72 7.93 -16.08 4.59
C ASN A 72 8.58 -17.12 5.53
N LEU A 73 9.89 -17.02 5.72
CA LEU A 73 10.64 -17.95 6.60
C LEU A 73 10.23 -17.79 8.08
N TYR A 74 9.75 -16.61 8.46
CA TYR A 74 9.27 -16.28 9.82
C TYR A 74 7.84 -15.75 9.75
N PRO A 75 6.85 -16.62 9.43
CA PRO A 75 5.50 -16.17 9.16
C PRO A 75 4.79 -15.69 10.41
N ALA A 76 4.02 -14.60 10.29
CA ALA A 76 3.09 -14.17 11.32
C ALA A 76 1.80 -15.00 11.31
N PHE A 77 1.43 -15.54 10.14
CA PHE A 77 0.27 -16.41 9.92
C PHE A 77 0.72 -17.61 9.13
N GLN A 78 0.29 -18.82 9.55
CA GLN A 78 0.62 -20.07 8.87
C GLN A 78 -0.42 -21.14 9.12
N GLY A 79 -0.57 -22.07 8.17
CA GLY A 79 -1.49 -23.20 8.27
C GLY A 79 -2.85 -22.93 7.65
N GLU A 80 -3.56 -24.04 7.35
CA GLU A 80 -4.83 -24.04 6.60
C GLU A 80 -6.04 -24.26 7.53
N ASP A 81 -5.82 -24.38 8.84
CA ASP A 81 -6.89 -24.60 9.80
C ASP A 81 -7.85 -23.42 9.85
N GLY A 82 -9.11 -23.71 10.12
CA GLY A 82 -10.13 -22.69 10.25
C GLY A 82 -9.88 -21.76 11.45
N PHE A 83 -10.38 -20.53 11.37
CA PHE A 83 -10.29 -19.55 12.45
C PHE A 83 -11.17 -19.97 13.63
N ALA A 84 -10.60 -20.75 14.56
CA ALA A 84 -11.26 -21.22 15.76
C ALA A 84 -10.99 -20.28 16.92
N VAL A 85 -12.06 -19.72 17.49
CA VAL A 85 -11.99 -18.82 18.64
C VAL A 85 -12.11 -19.59 19.95
N HIS A 86 -11.16 -19.42 20.84
CA HIS A 86 -11.11 -20.02 22.17
C HIS A 86 -11.37 -18.98 23.26
N HIS A 87 -12.22 -19.32 24.21
CA HIS A 87 -12.55 -18.47 25.36
C HIS A 87 -11.90 -19.02 26.61
N GLU A 88 -11.09 -18.21 27.29
CA GLU A 88 -10.48 -18.52 28.59
C GLU A 88 -11.03 -17.57 29.65
N GLY A 89 -11.95 -18.07 30.46
CA GLY A 89 -12.65 -17.24 31.43
C GLY A 89 -13.55 -16.17 30.74
N PRO A 90 -13.90 -15.10 31.49
CA PRO A 90 -14.92 -14.16 31.00
C PRO A 90 -14.43 -13.09 30.01
N VAL A 91 -13.11 -12.90 29.87
CA VAL A 91 -12.54 -11.74 29.13
C VAL A 91 -11.38 -12.10 28.19
N HIS A 92 -10.81 -13.29 28.31
CA HIS A 92 -9.69 -13.69 27.46
C HIS A 92 -10.21 -14.47 26.25
N VAL A 93 -9.85 -14.00 25.07
CA VAL A 93 -10.24 -14.62 23.81
C VAL A 93 -8.97 -14.75 22.97
N SER A 94 -8.74 -15.94 22.42
CA SER A 94 -7.60 -16.23 21.55
C SER A 94 -8.03 -17.00 20.31
N ALA A 95 -7.20 -16.98 19.31
CA ALA A 95 -7.28 -17.87 18.16
C ALA A 95 -5.86 -18.21 17.71
N GLU A 96 -5.70 -19.31 17.02
CA GLU A 96 -4.42 -19.62 16.37
C GLU A 96 -4.17 -18.66 15.22
N GLY A 97 -2.90 -18.29 14.99
CA GLY A 97 -2.48 -17.40 13.90
C GLY A 97 -2.43 -18.14 12.57
N THR A 98 -3.58 -18.71 12.15
CA THR A 98 -3.71 -19.41 10.87
C THR A 98 -3.76 -18.43 9.71
N GLY A 99 -3.32 -18.85 8.52
CA GLY A 99 -3.34 -18.04 7.32
C GLY A 99 -2.10 -18.21 6.45
N ILE A 100 -1.85 -17.25 5.57
CA ILE A 100 -0.76 -17.25 4.62
C ILE A 100 0.13 -16.03 4.88
N HIS A 101 1.46 -16.22 4.79
CA HIS A 101 2.40 -15.12 4.81
C HIS A 101 3.48 -15.36 3.76
N GLU A 102 3.47 -14.57 2.70
CA GLU A 102 4.39 -14.65 1.57
C GLU A 102 5.24 -13.40 1.46
N VAL A 103 6.45 -13.56 0.94
CA VAL A 103 7.33 -12.47 0.52
C VAL A 103 7.36 -12.45 -1.00
N PHE A 104 7.27 -11.28 -1.54
CA PHE A 104 7.19 -11.01 -2.96
C PHE A 104 8.35 -10.08 -3.34
N VAL A 105 9.36 -10.69 -3.97
CA VAL A 105 10.57 -9.99 -4.45
C VAL A 105 10.32 -9.55 -5.88
N TYR A 106 10.29 -8.23 -6.11
CA TYR A 106 9.85 -7.66 -7.38
C TYR A 106 10.99 -7.11 -8.27
N SER A 107 12.22 -7.40 -7.93
CA SER A 107 13.39 -7.17 -8.77
C SER A 107 14.54 -8.09 -8.37
N PRO A 108 15.34 -8.60 -9.30
CA PRO A 108 16.58 -9.30 -9.01
C PRO A 108 17.71 -8.34 -8.58
N ASP A 109 17.60 -7.07 -8.91
CA ASP A 109 18.59 -6.05 -8.54
C ASP A 109 18.39 -5.62 -7.10
N HIS A 110 19.45 -5.82 -6.27
CA HIS A 110 19.45 -5.52 -4.85
C HIS A 110 19.18 -4.04 -4.55
N ASP A 111 19.69 -3.17 -5.38
CA ASP A 111 19.63 -1.71 -5.21
C ASP A 111 18.43 -1.07 -5.93
N MET A 112 17.56 -1.87 -6.54
CA MET A 112 16.34 -1.38 -7.17
C MET A 112 15.36 -0.85 -6.12
N SER A 113 14.48 0.07 -6.53
CA SER A 113 13.35 0.56 -5.73
C SER A 113 12.12 0.77 -6.63
N LEU A 114 10.95 0.90 -6.02
CA LEU A 114 9.68 1.07 -6.77
C LEU A 114 9.73 2.23 -7.76
N ASP A 115 10.29 3.36 -7.35
CA ASP A 115 10.40 4.59 -8.15
C ASP A 115 11.31 4.47 -9.38
N ARG A 116 12.08 3.39 -9.49
CA ARG A 116 13.03 3.15 -10.58
C ARG A 116 12.69 1.97 -11.47
N LEU A 117 11.57 1.29 -11.22
CA LEU A 117 11.08 0.24 -12.10
C LEU A 117 10.80 0.81 -13.49
N ASP A 118 11.12 0.05 -14.54
CA ASP A 118 10.63 0.39 -15.87
C ASP A 118 9.15 0.02 -16.04
N ASP A 119 8.55 0.40 -17.15
CA ASP A 119 7.14 0.16 -17.46
C ASP A 119 6.76 -1.31 -17.44
N HIS A 120 7.67 -2.17 -17.93
CA HIS A 120 7.45 -3.60 -17.98
C HIS A 120 7.49 -4.21 -16.58
N ALA A 121 8.52 -3.90 -15.79
CA ALA A 121 8.66 -4.38 -14.42
C ALA A 121 7.51 -3.92 -13.51
N ALA A 122 7.06 -2.66 -13.65
CA ALA A 122 5.90 -2.15 -12.93
C ALA A 122 4.61 -2.90 -13.27
N GLY A 123 4.42 -3.27 -14.55
CA GLY A 123 3.31 -4.11 -14.99
C GLY A 123 3.41 -5.54 -14.45
N GLU A 124 4.58 -6.18 -14.54
CA GLU A 124 4.79 -7.55 -14.03
C GLU A 124 4.62 -7.64 -12.51
N PHE A 125 5.05 -6.61 -11.79
CA PHE A 125 4.77 -6.46 -10.37
C PHE A 125 3.27 -6.63 -10.09
N MET A 126 2.42 -5.87 -10.75
CA MET A 126 0.96 -5.92 -10.51
C MET A 126 0.33 -7.22 -11.00
N ARG A 127 0.80 -7.78 -12.13
CA ARG A 127 0.33 -9.08 -12.61
C ARG A 127 0.66 -10.22 -11.66
N ALA A 128 1.86 -10.22 -11.08
CA ALA A 128 2.25 -11.20 -10.07
C ALA A 128 1.38 -11.07 -8.81
N LEU A 129 1.14 -9.84 -8.32
CA LEU A 129 0.20 -9.61 -7.23
C LEU A 129 -1.20 -10.17 -7.55
N LYS A 130 -1.74 -9.87 -8.74
CA LYS A 130 -3.06 -10.38 -9.15
C LYS A 130 -3.11 -11.92 -9.07
N ARG A 131 -2.09 -12.62 -9.59
CA ARG A 131 -2.05 -14.09 -9.54
C ARG A 131 -2.07 -14.61 -8.10
N ARG A 132 -1.33 -13.98 -7.20
CA ARG A 132 -1.35 -14.35 -5.78
C ARG A 132 -2.69 -14.08 -5.11
N PHE A 133 -3.35 -12.96 -5.45
CA PHE A 133 -4.72 -12.68 -4.97
C PHE A 133 -5.73 -13.73 -5.44
N VAL A 134 -5.61 -14.21 -6.68
CA VAL A 134 -6.44 -15.33 -7.20
C VAL A 134 -6.20 -16.60 -6.39
N ASP A 135 -4.94 -16.97 -6.13
CA ASP A 135 -4.60 -18.15 -5.36
C ASP A 135 -5.13 -18.05 -3.92
N HIS A 136 -4.96 -16.90 -3.25
CA HIS A 136 -5.49 -16.69 -1.91
C HIS A 136 -7.03 -16.74 -1.88
N ALA A 137 -7.71 -16.16 -2.88
CA ALA A 137 -9.17 -16.17 -2.97
C ALA A 137 -9.75 -17.59 -3.13
N THR A 138 -8.96 -18.53 -3.66
CA THR A 138 -9.35 -19.95 -3.80
C THR A 138 -8.90 -20.82 -2.63
N THR A 139 -8.07 -20.29 -1.73
CA THR A 139 -7.59 -21.01 -0.55
C THR A 139 -8.68 -21.05 0.53
N ALA A 140 -9.00 -22.25 1.01
CA ALA A 140 -9.99 -22.43 2.06
C ALA A 140 -9.61 -21.62 3.31
N ASN A 141 -10.63 -21.04 3.96
CA ASN A 141 -10.50 -20.23 5.18
C ASN A 141 -9.77 -18.88 5.03
N ILE A 142 -9.28 -18.48 3.88
CA ILE A 142 -8.78 -17.12 3.65
C ILE A 142 -9.94 -16.23 3.22
N ARG A 143 -10.19 -15.18 4.02
CA ARG A 143 -11.27 -14.22 3.81
C ARG A 143 -10.79 -12.90 3.22
N TYR A 144 -9.54 -12.56 3.46
CA TYR A 144 -8.95 -11.29 3.03
C TYR A 144 -7.46 -11.46 2.70
N THR A 145 -6.98 -10.76 1.70
CA THR A 145 -5.56 -10.68 1.37
C THR A 145 -5.09 -9.24 1.48
N GLN A 146 -4.10 -9.00 2.34
CA GLN A 146 -3.40 -7.74 2.44
C GLN A 146 -2.06 -7.82 1.74
N ALA A 147 -1.85 -7.08 0.65
CA ALA A 147 -0.54 -6.85 0.07
C ALA A 147 0.03 -5.52 0.58
N ILE A 148 1.30 -5.52 0.92
CA ILE A 148 2.03 -4.34 1.40
C ILE A 148 3.42 -4.26 0.81
N VAL A 149 3.96 -3.03 0.70
CA VAL A 149 5.38 -2.77 0.53
C VAL A 149 5.83 -1.83 1.64
N ASN A 150 6.90 -2.20 2.32
CA ASN A 150 7.58 -1.35 3.29
C ASN A 150 8.90 -0.90 2.67
N HIS A 151 9.06 0.39 2.41
CA HIS A 151 10.29 0.97 1.91
C HIS A 151 10.99 1.75 3.01
N GLY A 152 12.23 1.40 3.29
CA GLY A 152 13.02 2.03 4.34
C GLY A 152 12.74 1.47 5.75
N ARG A 153 13.74 1.65 6.64
CA ARG A 153 13.71 1.09 8.00
C ARG A 153 12.62 1.69 8.87
N GLU A 154 12.39 2.99 8.76
CA GLU A 154 11.36 3.69 9.51
C GLU A 154 9.95 3.23 9.12
N ALA A 155 9.79 2.70 7.91
CA ALA A 155 8.54 2.08 7.45
C ALA A 155 8.45 0.58 7.81
N GLY A 156 9.44 0.02 8.52
CA GLY A 156 9.41 -1.38 8.97
C GLY A 156 10.02 -2.39 8.00
N ALA A 157 10.75 -1.94 6.96
CA ALA A 157 11.50 -2.85 6.12
C ALA A 157 12.60 -3.54 6.93
N SER A 158 12.74 -4.86 6.79
CA SER A 158 13.79 -5.66 7.47
C SER A 158 15.00 -5.94 6.59
N LEU A 159 14.86 -5.82 5.27
CA LEU A 159 15.91 -6.00 4.26
C LEU A 159 15.81 -4.84 3.25
N SER A 160 16.96 -4.43 2.71
CA SER A 160 17.04 -3.38 1.69
C SER A 160 16.62 -3.86 0.31
N HIS A 161 16.87 -5.14 -0.02
CA HIS A 161 16.45 -5.72 -1.30
C HIS A 161 14.95 -5.50 -1.54
N PRO A 162 14.52 -5.02 -2.74
CA PRO A 162 13.15 -4.62 -2.99
C PRO A 162 12.17 -5.79 -2.87
N HIS A 163 11.30 -5.71 -1.90
CA HIS A 163 10.29 -6.73 -1.65
C HIS A 163 9.02 -6.15 -1.06
N GLY A 164 7.95 -6.88 -1.20
CA GLY A 164 6.68 -6.68 -0.51
C GLY A 164 6.27 -7.96 0.21
N GLN A 165 5.10 -7.93 0.82
CA GLN A 165 4.54 -9.06 1.55
C GLN A 165 3.06 -9.22 1.20
N LEU A 166 2.59 -10.48 1.20
CA LEU A 166 1.18 -10.80 1.12
C LEU A 166 0.79 -11.61 2.35
N LEU A 167 -0.29 -11.19 2.98
CA LEU A 167 -0.85 -11.83 4.16
C LEU A 167 -2.29 -12.26 3.86
N GLY A 168 -2.52 -13.57 3.78
CA GLY A 168 -3.86 -14.15 3.67
C GLY A 168 -4.42 -14.37 5.06
N LEU A 169 -5.54 -13.71 5.38
CA LEU A 169 -6.14 -13.68 6.70
C LEU A 169 -7.46 -14.46 6.74
N PRO A 170 -7.74 -15.24 7.80
CA PRO A 170 -9.00 -15.95 7.96
C PRO A 170 -10.14 -15.06 8.47
N PHE A 171 -9.91 -13.77 8.61
CA PHE A 171 -10.88 -12.76 9.02
C PHE A 171 -10.68 -11.47 8.22
N VAL A 172 -11.69 -10.59 8.24
CA VAL A 172 -11.61 -9.26 7.62
C VAL A 172 -11.11 -8.27 8.67
N PRO A 173 -9.99 -7.53 8.42
CA PRO A 173 -9.48 -6.51 9.34
C PRO A 173 -10.45 -5.36 9.56
N GLY A 174 -10.38 -4.75 10.76
CA GLY A 174 -11.28 -3.66 11.15
C GLY A 174 -11.28 -2.45 10.19
N GLU A 175 -10.11 -2.09 9.66
CA GLU A 175 -9.98 -1.00 8.69
C GLU A 175 -10.78 -1.28 7.41
N VAL A 176 -10.66 -2.50 6.89
CA VAL A 176 -11.40 -2.95 5.68
C VAL A 176 -12.90 -3.04 5.95
N LEU A 177 -13.31 -3.48 7.16
CA LEU A 177 -14.72 -3.46 7.57
C LEU A 177 -15.28 -2.03 7.64
N ASP A 178 -14.48 -1.05 8.04
CA ASP A 178 -14.89 0.35 8.05
C ASP A 178 -15.08 0.86 6.61
N GLU A 179 -14.20 0.47 5.68
CA GLU A 179 -14.34 0.76 4.25
C GLU A 179 -15.56 0.09 3.63
N GLU A 180 -15.80 -1.20 3.87
CA GLU A 180 -17.03 -1.88 3.42
C GLU A 180 -18.28 -1.12 3.86
N ARG A 181 -18.32 -0.69 5.12
CA ARG A 181 -19.44 0.12 5.65
C ARG A 181 -19.54 1.49 4.98
N ALA A 182 -18.42 2.09 4.62
CA ALA A 182 -18.38 3.38 3.95
C ALA A 182 -18.94 3.27 2.52
N PHE A 183 -18.48 2.29 1.76
CA PHE A 183 -19.02 2.02 0.42
C PHE A 183 -20.53 1.71 0.48
N ALA A 184 -20.98 0.87 1.39
CA ALA A 184 -22.38 0.50 1.56
C ALA A 184 -23.29 1.69 1.97
N ARG A 185 -22.77 2.67 2.70
CA ARG A 185 -23.53 3.87 3.12
C ARG A 185 -23.62 4.95 2.05
N PHE A 186 -22.71 4.94 1.08
CA PHE A 186 -22.63 5.99 0.09
C PHE A 186 -23.76 5.85 -0.96
N ALA A 187 -24.66 6.83 -0.98
CA ALA A 187 -25.85 6.78 -1.84
C ALA A 187 -25.62 7.20 -3.30
N GLY A 188 -24.40 7.60 -3.65
CA GLY A 188 -24.05 8.13 -4.98
C GLY A 188 -23.45 7.10 -5.95
N GLY A 189 -23.62 5.81 -5.72
CA GLY A 189 -22.92 4.74 -6.46
C GLY A 189 -21.59 4.39 -5.79
N CYS A 190 -20.51 4.23 -6.53
CA CYS A 190 -19.21 3.94 -5.96
C CYS A 190 -18.57 5.20 -5.35
N LEU A 191 -18.19 5.11 -4.07
CA LEU A 191 -17.55 6.21 -3.33
C LEU A 191 -16.27 6.69 -4.01
N LEU A 192 -15.36 5.78 -4.42
CA LEU A 192 -14.09 6.17 -5.03
C LEU A 192 -14.24 6.63 -6.47
N CYS A 193 -15.17 6.10 -7.25
CA CYS A 193 -15.46 6.67 -8.56
C CYS A 193 -15.90 8.14 -8.43
N THR A 194 -16.84 8.41 -7.51
CA THR A 194 -17.31 9.79 -7.24
C THR A 194 -16.19 10.68 -6.68
N THR A 195 -15.33 10.12 -5.83
CA THR A 195 -14.15 10.86 -5.32
C THR A 195 -13.21 11.23 -6.46
N ALA A 196 -12.87 10.29 -7.35
CA ALA A 196 -12.00 10.56 -8.50
C ALA A 196 -12.60 11.65 -9.43
N GLU A 197 -13.90 11.58 -9.72
CA GLU A 197 -14.59 12.59 -10.53
C GLU A 197 -14.56 13.99 -9.86
N ALA A 198 -14.81 14.05 -8.55
CA ALA A 198 -14.78 15.30 -7.80
C ALA A 198 -13.38 15.91 -7.74
N GLU A 199 -12.35 15.09 -7.54
CA GLU A 199 -10.96 15.56 -7.52
C GLU A 199 -10.51 16.04 -8.91
N LEU A 200 -10.85 15.31 -9.97
CA LEU A 200 -10.56 15.74 -11.35
C LEU A 200 -11.29 17.05 -11.72
N ALA A 201 -12.50 17.28 -11.21
CA ALA A 201 -13.24 18.50 -11.48
C ALA A 201 -12.66 19.74 -10.80
N THR A 202 -12.03 19.60 -9.64
CA THR A 202 -11.40 20.71 -8.90
C THR A 202 -9.90 20.87 -9.20
N ASP A 203 -9.23 19.77 -9.55
CA ASP A 203 -7.78 19.67 -9.82
C ASP A 203 -6.86 20.17 -8.69
N GLU A 204 -7.42 20.37 -7.50
CA GLU A 204 -6.65 20.94 -6.37
C GLU A 204 -5.69 19.93 -5.76
N ARG A 205 -6.09 18.66 -5.67
CA ARG A 205 -5.36 17.57 -4.99
C ARG A 205 -4.89 16.46 -5.91
N VAL A 206 -5.15 16.57 -7.21
CA VAL A 206 -4.66 15.63 -8.21
C VAL A 206 -3.15 15.84 -8.38
N VAL A 207 -2.39 14.75 -8.23
CA VAL A 207 -0.94 14.72 -8.47
C VAL A 207 -0.65 14.27 -9.90
N TYR A 208 -1.37 13.25 -10.33
CA TYR A 208 -1.26 12.66 -11.68
C TYR A 208 -2.61 12.08 -12.09
N ALA A 209 -2.95 12.15 -13.36
CA ALA A 209 -4.12 11.50 -13.92
C ALA A 209 -3.87 11.03 -15.35
N SER A 210 -4.45 9.88 -15.70
CA SER A 210 -4.55 9.34 -17.05
C SER A 210 -5.98 8.86 -17.33
N ASP A 211 -6.20 8.22 -18.49
CA ASP A 211 -7.49 7.61 -18.78
C ASP A 211 -7.82 6.41 -17.88
N ASP A 212 -6.80 5.77 -17.27
CA ASP A 212 -6.95 4.54 -16.51
C ASP A 212 -6.79 4.71 -14.99
N VAL A 213 -6.14 5.78 -14.52
CA VAL A 213 -5.81 5.96 -13.10
C VAL A 213 -5.79 7.42 -12.69
N VAL A 214 -6.15 7.70 -11.43
CA VAL A 214 -5.99 9.00 -10.77
C VAL A 214 -5.17 8.83 -9.51
N VAL A 215 -4.16 9.69 -9.30
CA VAL A 215 -3.36 9.77 -8.08
C VAL A 215 -3.65 11.10 -7.40
N VAL A 216 -4.10 11.05 -6.17
CA VAL A 216 -4.47 12.24 -5.40
C VAL A 216 -3.79 12.27 -4.04
N CYS A 217 -3.59 13.46 -3.48
CA CYS A 217 -3.46 13.65 -2.04
C CYS A 217 -4.88 13.70 -1.47
N PRO A 218 -5.40 12.65 -0.78
CA PRO A 218 -6.81 12.61 -0.40
C PRO A 218 -7.21 13.82 0.43
N TYR A 219 -8.40 14.35 0.24
CA TYR A 219 -8.95 15.49 0.99
C TYR A 219 -8.80 15.32 2.51
N TRP A 220 -8.85 14.07 2.96
CA TRP A 220 -8.76 13.66 4.35
C TRP A 220 -7.39 13.07 4.73
N SER A 221 -6.30 13.39 4.02
CA SER A 221 -4.97 12.85 4.31
C SER A 221 -4.64 12.91 5.80
N GLY A 222 -4.39 11.77 6.39
CA GLY A 222 -4.05 11.63 7.81
C GLY A 222 -2.58 11.92 8.12
N SER A 223 -1.73 11.85 7.09
CA SER A 223 -0.30 12.11 7.18
C SER A 223 0.18 13.05 6.07
N PRO A 224 1.30 13.77 6.28
CA PRO A 224 1.88 14.60 5.24
C PRO A 224 2.22 13.81 3.98
N PHE A 225 1.84 14.32 2.80
CA PHE A 225 2.11 13.73 1.49
C PHE A 225 1.52 12.32 1.28
N GLU A 226 0.52 11.94 2.05
CA GLU A 226 -0.25 10.72 1.79
C GLU A 226 -0.84 10.74 0.39
N LEU A 227 -0.75 9.61 -0.33
CA LEU A 227 -1.27 9.44 -1.67
C LEU A 227 -2.28 8.29 -1.74
N LEU A 228 -3.27 8.48 -2.59
CA LEU A 228 -4.27 7.48 -2.94
C LEU A 228 -4.28 7.30 -4.45
N ILE A 229 -4.08 6.07 -4.91
CA ILE A 229 -4.16 5.68 -6.31
C ILE A 229 -5.49 5.00 -6.54
N ILE A 230 -6.31 5.57 -7.42
CA ILE A 230 -7.66 5.10 -7.73
C ILE A 230 -7.67 4.65 -9.20
N PRO A 231 -7.83 3.35 -9.51
CA PRO A 231 -8.11 2.91 -10.87
C PRO A 231 -9.42 3.55 -11.37
N ARG A 232 -9.48 4.05 -12.60
CA ARG A 232 -10.71 4.65 -13.13
C ARG A 232 -11.72 3.63 -13.58
N ARG A 233 -11.24 2.44 -13.96
CA ARG A 233 -12.13 1.30 -14.23
C ARG A 233 -12.53 0.66 -12.92
N HIS A 234 -13.82 0.71 -12.61
CA HIS A 234 -14.36 0.14 -11.39
C HIS A 234 -14.20 -1.37 -11.34
N ALA A 235 -13.59 -1.86 -10.28
CA ALA A 235 -13.53 -3.27 -9.91
C ALA A 235 -13.51 -3.38 -8.37
N GLN A 236 -14.22 -4.33 -7.82
CA GLN A 236 -14.27 -4.53 -6.36
C GLN A 236 -12.99 -5.17 -5.84
N HIS A 237 -12.50 -6.15 -6.58
CA HIS A 237 -11.32 -6.92 -6.21
C HIS A 237 -10.16 -6.62 -7.15
N LEU A 238 -8.94 -6.59 -6.61
CA LEU A 238 -7.73 -6.42 -7.39
C LEU A 238 -7.59 -7.54 -8.43
N GLN A 239 -7.94 -8.78 -8.08
CA GLN A 239 -7.88 -9.92 -8.99
C GLN A 239 -8.84 -9.84 -10.18
N ASP A 240 -9.88 -9.01 -10.12
CA ASP A 240 -10.84 -8.79 -11.20
C ASP A 240 -10.43 -7.64 -12.14
N ALA A 241 -9.40 -6.87 -11.77
CA ALA A 241 -8.87 -5.81 -12.63
C ALA A 241 -8.33 -6.40 -13.94
N ASP A 242 -8.57 -5.71 -15.05
CA ASP A 242 -7.95 -6.08 -16.31
C ASP A 242 -6.46 -5.70 -16.37
N ASP A 243 -5.79 -6.17 -17.40
CA ASP A 243 -4.36 -5.99 -17.57
C ASP A 243 -3.97 -4.51 -17.73
N ASP A 244 -4.76 -3.75 -18.48
CA ASP A 244 -4.51 -2.32 -18.72
C ASP A 244 -4.58 -1.53 -17.40
N SER A 245 -5.60 -1.78 -16.59
CA SER A 245 -5.73 -1.18 -15.26
C SER A 245 -4.58 -1.56 -14.33
N LEU A 246 -4.13 -2.82 -14.34
CA LEU A 246 -3.00 -3.27 -13.52
C LEU A 246 -1.71 -2.58 -13.93
N VAL A 247 -1.42 -2.51 -15.23
CA VAL A 247 -0.22 -1.83 -15.76
C VAL A 247 -0.27 -0.34 -15.43
N ALA A 248 -1.42 0.31 -15.61
CA ALA A 248 -1.60 1.72 -15.28
C ALA A 248 -1.36 2.01 -13.79
N VAL A 249 -1.88 1.17 -12.90
CA VAL A 249 -1.65 1.31 -11.45
C VAL A 249 -0.20 1.03 -11.07
N GLY A 250 0.44 0.04 -11.69
CA GLY A 250 1.87 -0.24 -11.47
C GLY A 250 2.75 0.95 -11.85
N ARG A 251 2.50 1.57 -13.02
CA ARG A 251 3.18 2.80 -13.45
C ARG A 251 2.88 3.97 -12.52
N ALA A 252 1.62 4.16 -12.13
CA ALA A 252 1.23 5.23 -11.22
C ALA A 252 1.88 5.08 -9.84
N LEU A 253 2.03 3.85 -9.35
CA LEU A 253 2.73 3.57 -8.09
C LEU A 253 4.23 3.93 -8.19
N ARG A 254 4.90 3.52 -9.28
CA ARG A 254 6.28 3.93 -9.57
C ARG A 254 6.41 5.45 -9.62
N ASP A 255 5.58 6.11 -10.41
CA ASP A 255 5.67 7.56 -10.62
C ASP A 255 5.36 8.32 -9.33
N ALA A 256 4.35 7.90 -8.57
CA ALA A 256 3.99 8.49 -7.29
C ALA A 256 5.15 8.41 -6.27
N THR A 257 5.85 7.27 -6.21
CA THR A 257 7.03 7.11 -5.35
C THR A 257 8.23 7.90 -5.87
N ALA A 258 8.39 8.02 -7.18
CA ALA A 258 9.42 8.89 -7.79
C ALA A 258 9.17 10.38 -7.48
N PHE A 259 7.91 10.83 -7.51
CA PHE A 259 7.57 12.21 -7.14
C PHE A 259 7.82 12.48 -5.65
N LEU A 260 7.52 11.53 -4.77
CA LEU A 260 7.86 11.63 -3.35
C LEU A 260 9.38 11.77 -3.16
N ASN A 261 10.17 10.93 -3.80
CA ASN A 261 11.64 10.97 -3.71
C ASN A 261 12.21 12.27 -4.31
N ALA A 262 11.67 12.74 -5.43
CA ALA A 262 12.10 14.01 -6.04
C ALA A 262 11.76 15.24 -5.20
N ALA A 263 10.63 15.21 -4.48
CA ALA A 263 10.17 16.33 -3.66
C ALA A 263 10.79 16.35 -2.26
N LEU A 264 10.99 15.17 -1.65
CA LEU A 264 11.31 15.03 -0.22
C LEU A 264 12.66 14.35 0.04
N GLY A 265 13.32 13.82 -1.00
CA GLY A 265 14.49 12.97 -0.87
C GLY A 265 14.09 11.51 -0.59
N ASP A 266 15.08 10.69 -0.21
CA ASP A 266 14.87 9.26 0.10
C ASP A 266 14.04 9.12 1.39
N VAL A 267 12.71 9.03 1.21
CA VAL A 267 11.75 8.96 2.31
C VAL A 267 11.24 7.54 2.49
N ALA A 268 11.20 7.08 3.74
CA ALA A 268 10.56 5.81 4.06
C ALA A 268 9.04 5.92 3.89
N PHE A 269 8.42 4.92 3.29
CA PHE A 269 6.97 4.87 3.07
C PHE A 269 6.42 3.44 3.16
N ASN A 270 5.14 3.34 3.44
CA ASN A 270 4.38 2.11 3.31
C ASN A 270 3.44 2.21 2.12
N VAL A 271 3.24 1.10 1.41
CA VAL A 271 2.19 0.92 0.40
C VAL A 271 1.23 -0.14 0.91
N GLY A 272 -0.06 0.13 0.82
CA GLY A 272 -1.13 -0.83 1.11
C GLY A 272 -2.06 -0.98 -0.08
N PHE A 273 -2.30 -2.23 -0.50
CA PHE A 273 -3.26 -2.55 -1.54
C PHE A 273 -4.55 -2.99 -0.88
N HIS A 274 -5.61 -2.21 -1.04
CA HIS A 274 -6.92 -2.52 -0.50
C HIS A 274 -7.81 -3.10 -1.60
N SER A 275 -8.34 -4.26 -1.35
CA SER A 275 -9.26 -5.00 -2.21
C SER A 275 -10.45 -5.45 -1.38
N ALA A 276 -11.60 -5.67 -1.97
CA ALA A 276 -12.72 -6.24 -1.24
C ALA A 276 -12.35 -7.60 -0.62
N PRO A 277 -12.93 -8.00 0.53
CA PRO A 277 -12.85 -9.37 1.03
C PRO A 277 -13.29 -10.37 -0.02
N HIS A 278 -12.72 -11.59 -0.03
CA HIS A 278 -12.91 -12.54 -1.13
C HIS A 278 -14.37 -12.97 -1.34
N ASP A 279 -15.18 -12.97 -0.30
CA ASP A 279 -16.62 -13.29 -0.34
C ASP A 279 -17.53 -12.05 -0.37
N HIS A 280 -16.96 -10.85 -0.56
CA HIS A 280 -17.72 -9.61 -0.63
C HIS A 280 -18.60 -9.56 -1.88
N THR A 281 -19.83 -9.10 -1.71
CA THR A 281 -20.82 -8.97 -2.80
C THR A 281 -21.45 -7.58 -2.89
N GLY A 282 -21.02 -6.64 -2.05
CA GLY A 282 -21.51 -5.26 -2.03
C GLY A 282 -20.70 -4.33 -2.92
N GLU A 283 -20.90 -3.03 -2.76
CA GLU A 283 -20.07 -2.02 -3.39
C GLU A 283 -18.69 -1.95 -2.71
N TYR A 284 -17.66 -1.96 -3.51
CA TYR A 284 -16.27 -1.72 -3.13
C TYR A 284 -15.50 -1.28 -4.36
N HIS A 285 -14.35 -0.65 -4.16
CA HIS A 285 -13.45 -0.30 -5.25
C HIS A 285 -12.02 -0.48 -4.78
N TRP A 286 -11.29 -1.42 -5.38
CA TRP A 286 -9.91 -1.64 -5.01
C TRP A 286 -9.05 -0.40 -5.30
N HIS A 287 -8.08 -0.11 -4.43
CA HIS A 287 -7.25 1.08 -4.50
C HIS A 287 -5.92 0.85 -3.79
N VAL A 288 -5.00 1.79 -3.95
CA VAL A 288 -3.67 1.71 -3.33
C VAL A 288 -3.40 2.96 -2.53
N HIS A 289 -3.00 2.76 -1.29
CA HIS A 289 -2.51 3.82 -0.42
C HIS A 289 -0.99 3.88 -0.42
N ILE A 290 -0.42 5.09 -0.33
CA ILE A 290 0.99 5.32 -0.05
C ILE A 290 1.05 6.25 1.16
N TRP A 291 1.69 5.80 2.24
CA TRP A 291 1.88 6.56 3.47
C TRP A 291 3.36 6.87 3.70
N PRO A 292 3.83 8.09 3.37
CA PRO A 292 5.17 8.52 3.72
C PRO A 292 5.35 8.61 5.24
N ASN A 293 6.44 8.06 5.76
CA ASN A 293 6.71 8.00 7.20
C ASN A 293 7.49 9.24 7.67
N LEU A 294 6.86 10.41 7.53
CA LEU A 294 7.46 11.72 7.84
C LEU A 294 7.23 12.16 9.27
N VAL A 295 6.17 11.67 9.91
CA VAL A 295 5.80 12.03 11.28
C VAL A 295 5.51 10.79 12.12
N THR A 296 5.79 10.87 13.41
CA THR A 296 5.47 9.80 14.36
C THR A 296 4.18 10.13 15.09
N GLN A 297 3.22 9.21 15.09
CA GLN A 297 2.00 9.34 15.89
C GLN A 297 2.34 9.44 17.38
N ALA A 298 1.86 10.50 18.03
CA ALA A 298 2.09 10.78 19.43
C ALA A 298 0.89 10.33 20.29
N GLY A 299 0.87 10.78 21.55
CA GLY A 299 -0.14 10.34 22.52
C GLY A 299 -1.57 10.71 22.16
N PHE A 300 -1.79 11.84 21.47
CA PHE A 300 -3.13 12.24 21.07
C PHE A 300 -3.69 11.30 19.98
N GLU A 301 -2.95 11.08 18.90
CA GLU A 301 -3.38 10.20 17.81
C GLU A 301 -3.60 8.77 18.29
N ARG A 302 -2.68 8.26 19.12
CA ARG A 302 -2.80 6.90 19.70
C ARG A 302 -3.95 6.77 20.70
N GLY A 303 -4.25 7.83 21.44
CA GLY A 303 -5.31 7.82 22.46
C GLY A 303 -6.71 8.05 21.89
N THR A 304 -6.82 8.71 20.74
CA THR A 304 -8.11 9.13 20.18
C THR A 304 -8.42 8.54 18.81
N GLY A 305 -7.41 8.08 18.07
CA GLY A 305 -7.53 7.70 16.67
C GLY A 305 -7.70 8.88 15.70
N VAL A 306 -7.71 10.13 16.21
CA VAL A 306 -7.79 11.35 15.37
C VAL A 306 -6.38 11.72 14.93
N LEU A 307 -6.12 11.72 13.63
CA LEU A 307 -4.82 12.07 13.07
C LEU A 307 -4.68 13.59 12.94
N ILE A 308 -3.46 14.10 13.12
CA ILE A 308 -3.11 15.50 12.89
C ILE A 308 -2.13 15.57 11.72
N ASN A 309 -2.60 16.12 10.61
CA ASN A 309 -1.75 16.38 9.46
C ASN A 309 -1.34 17.87 9.43
N ILE A 310 -0.04 18.10 9.36
CA ILE A 310 0.54 19.46 9.36
C ILE A 310 0.77 20.00 7.94
N VAL A 311 0.58 19.18 6.91
CA VAL A 311 0.68 19.59 5.50
C VAL A 311 -0.69 19.45 4.85
N PRO A 312 -1.35 20.54 4.43
CA PRO A 312 -2.60 20.45 3.69
C PRO A 312 -2.45 19.61 2.42
N PRO A 313 -3.41 18.71 2.10
CA PRO A 313 -3.36 17.90 0.89
C PRO A 313 -3.18 18.71 -0.40
N GLU A 314 -3.77 19.89 -0.48
CA GLU A 314 -3.64 20.84 -1.60
C GLU A 314 -2.19 21.27 -1.79
N GLN A 315 -1.50 21.62 -0.70
CA GLN A 315 -0.10 22.00 -0.71
C GLN A 315 0.82 20.82 -1.04
N ALA A 316 0.49 19.64 -0.52
CA ALA A 316 1.22 18.41 -0.85
C ALA A 316 1.14 18.11 -2.35
N ALA A 317 -0.06 18.15 -2.93
CA ALA A 317 -0.27 17.93 -4.36
C ALA A 317 0.45 18.98 -5.22
N GLU A 318 0.38 20.25 -4.87
CA GLU A 318 1.12 21.33 -5.57
C GLU A 318 2.64 21.05 -5.55
N THR A 319 3.18 20.67 -4.39
CA THR A 319 4.59 20.34 -4.23
C THR A 319 5.00 19.17 -5.13
N LEU A 320 4.22 18.08 -5.12
CA LEU A 320 4.49 16.88 -5.94
C LEU A 320 4.37 17.19 -7.44
N ARG A 321 3.34 17.94 -7.87
CA ARG A 321 3.21 18.38 -9.27
C ARG A 321 4.39 19.25 -9.72
N SER A 322 4.96 20.05 -8.85
CA SER A 322 6.09 20.93 -9.20
C SER A 322 7.36 20.16 -9.60
N VAL A 323 7.53 18.91 -9.15
CA VAL A 323 8.65 18.06 -9.56
C VAL A 323 8.35 17.29 -10.84
N VAL A 324 7.08 16.92 -11.09
CA VAL A 324 6.63 16.30 -12.35
C VAL A 324 6.93 17.21 -13.54
N ALA A 325 6.66 18.53 -13.41
CA ALA A 325 6.86 19.51 -14.49
C ALA A 325 8.34 19.76 -14.82
N ARG A 326 9.28 19.27 -13.99
CA ARG A 326 10.73 19.47 -14.17
C ARG A 326 11.45 18.22 -14.69
N ALA A 327 10.80 17.06 -14.66
CA ALA A 327 11.34 15.79 -15.15
C ALA A 327 10.99 15.56 -16.62
#